data_45eaf8360760fb553afacd2f3f2fa9cd
#
_entry.id   45eaf8360760fb553afacd2f3f2fa9cd
#
_cell.length_a   1.000
_cell.length_b   1.000
_cell.length_c   1.000
_cell.angle_alpha   90.00
_cell.angle_beta   90.00
_cell.angle_gamma   90.00
#
_symmetry.space_group_name_H-M   'P 1'
#
loop_
_entity.id
_entity.type
_entity.pdbx_description
1 polymer ?
#
loop_
_entity_poly.entity_id
_entity_poly.type
_entity_poly.pdbx_seq_one_letter_code
_entity_poly.pdbx_strand_id
1 'polypeptide(L)'
;SSSSAASDVYKRQIPDGICIDIVPLADQRWAVRPYGFDDTFKGDIRDEKTLFLGMSFSEWLVERELSVEDITGRKEDLQAAAIFPVVEDKEQMGTVLRWMVSEPGLTEGKAVWLESRRLSADEISAQADLRLLYAQRESFCKGNWEVLARNHAKSVFYQLDLMDVAGEFHKFGIDKPEVLPTDASLMQRIHNRMLRAQIEKLDGRDFKADEQAAFNLLREGLLTDLYERKSSPRLNVYSDQIVWGRSPVRIDMAGGWTDTPPYSLFAGGSVVNIAIELNGQPPLQVYIKPCAEHRIVLRSIDMGAMEVVNTFEELQSYCMIGSPFSIPKAALALAGFVPAFSETAYPSLEKQLEAFGTGIEITLLSAIPAGSGLGTSSILASTVLGSLSDFCGLMWDKNEICRRTLALEQLLTTGGGWQDQYGGVLQGIKLLQTEAGFAQQPLVRWLPEHLFTHPEYRDCHLLYYTGITRTAKGILAEIVRSMFLNSSLHLGLLEEMKAHALDMAEAIQRNDFKSFGTLVGKTWICLLYTSDA
;
A
#
# COMPACT_ATOMS: atom_id res chain seq x y z
N SER A 1 -25.23 -5.98 15.19
CA SER A 1 -25.73 -7.03 16.08
C SER A 1 -27.12 -6.72 16.62
N SER A 2 -27.64 -5.51 16.46
CA SER A 2 -28.98 -5.12 16.93
C SER A 2 -30.12 -5.82 16.18
N SER A 3 -29.84 -6.43 15.05
CA SER A 3 -30.83 -7.16 14.25
C SER A 3 -30.85 -8.66 14.56
N SER A 4 -29.89 -9.19 15.29
CA SER A 4 -29.97 -10.57 15.71
C SER A 4 -30.87 -10.66 16.95
N ALA A 5 -31.87 -11.51 16.89
CA ALA A 5 -32.73 -11.79 18.02
C ALA A 5 -31.95 -12.15 19.31
N ALA A 6 -30.73 -12.66 19.15
CA ALA A 6 -29.81 -12.97 20.22
C ALA A 6 -29.31 -11.72 20.99
N SER A 7 -29.02 -10.58 20.33
CA SER A 7 -28.45 -9.41 21.03
C SER A 7 -29.44 -8.66 21.90
N ASP A 8 -30.74 -8.70 21.59
CA ASP A 8 -31.80 -8.09 22.43
C ASP A 8 -32.18 -8.99 23.62
N VAL A 9 -31.95 -10.28 23.45
CA VAL A 9 -32.23 -11.30 24.51
C VAL A 9 -31.09 -11.37 25.52
N TYR A 10 -29.86 -11.08 25.11
CA TYR A 10 -28.67 -11.19 25.95
C TYR A 10 -28.16 -9.82 26.43
N LYS A 11 -28.79 -9.34 27.49
CA LYS A 11 -28.12 -8.46 28.44
C LYS A 11 -27.14 -9.22 29.34
N ARG A 12 -27.03 -10.55 29.19
CA ARG A 12 -26.12 -11.45 29.91
C ARG A 12 -25.15 -12.09 28.91
N GLN A 13 -23.94 -12.32 29.35
CA GLN A 13 -22.85 -12.89 28.59
C GLN A 13 -23.18 -14.34 28.18
N ILE A 14 -22.97 -14.67 26.89
CA ILE A 14 -23.00 -16.07 26.45
C ILE A 14 -21.83 -16.79 27.14
N PRO A 15 -22.00 -17.98 27.69
CA PRO A 15 -20.90 -18.72 28.30
C PRO A 15 -19.74 -18.94 27.29
N ASP A 16 -18.52 -18.94 27.81
CA ASP A 16 -17.33 -19.17 27.00
C ASP A 16 -17.40 -20.53 26.28
N GLY A 17 -16.96 -20.56 25.01
CA GLY A 17 -16.98 -21.78 24.23
C GLY A 17 -18.32 -22.18 23.60
N ILE A 18 -19.38 -21.39 23.79
CA ILE A 18 -20.72 -21.68 23.25
C ILE A 18 -21.00 -20.79 22.03
N CYS A 19 -21.47 -21.40 20.95
CA CYS A 19 -22.03 -20.77 19.78
C CYS A 19 -23.54 -20.99 19.66
N ILE A 20 -24.22 -20.10 18.97
CA ILE A 20 -25.67 -20.14 18.79
C ILE A 20 -26.02 -19.86 17.34
N ASP A 21 -26.68 -20.82 16.69
CA ASP A 21 -27.28 -20.62 15.37
C ASP A 21 -28.78 -20.42 15.51
N ILE A 22 -29.32 -19.37 14.92
CA ILE A 22 -30.74 -19.13 14.79
C ILE A 22 -31.07 -19.28 13.30
N VAL A 23 -31.63 -20.43 12.95
CA VAL A 23 -31.85 -20.79 11.55
C VAL A 23 -33.30 -20.52 11.15
N PRO A 24 -33.58 -19.62 10.19
CA PRO A 24 -34.92 -19.40 9.69
C PRO A 24 -35.41 -20.60 8.87
N LEU A 25 -36.65 -20.96 9.08
CA LEU A 25 -37.33 -22.03 8.36
C LEU A 25 -38.34 -21.47 7.36
N ALA A 26 -38.73 -22.30 6.38
CA ALA A 26 -39.64 -21.88 5.29
C ALA A 26 -41.04 -21.46 5.78
N ASP A 27 -41.45 -21.85 6.98
CA ASP A 27 -42.75 -21.53 7.60
C ASP A 27 -42.71 -20.29 8.51
N GLN A 28 -41.69 -19.43 8.36
CA GLN A 28 -41.47 -18.19 9.14
C GLN A 28 -41.17 -18.42 10.64
N ARG A 29 -40.82 -19.64 11.03
CA ARG A 29 -40.34 -19.98 12.37
C ARG A 29 -38.81 -20.09 12.39
N TRP A 30 -38.22 -20.24 13.56
CA TRP A 30 -36.77 -20.35 13.75
C TRP A 30 -36.40 -21.60 14.52
N ALA A 31 -35.43 -22.36 14.00
CA ALA A 31 -34.76 -23.39 14.77
C ALA A 31 -33.65 -22.78 15.64
N VAL A 32 -33.63 -23.11 16.92
CA VAL A 32 -32.63 -22.61 17.88
C VAL A 32 -31.61 -23.71 18.12
N ARG A 33 -30.38 -23.51 17.67
CA ARG A 33 -29.29 -24.49 17.73
C ARG A 33 -28.08 -23.94 18.45
N PRO A 34 -28.00 -24.08 19.78
CA PRO A 34 -26.76 -23.86 20.51
C PRO A 34 -25.82 -25.07 20.36
N TYR A 35 -24.50 -24.80 20.34
CA TYR A 35 -23.45 -25.84 20.32
C TYR A 35 -22.15 -25.33 20.95
N GLY A 36 -21.32 -26.23 21.46
CA GLY A 36 -19.99 -25.93 22.00
C GLY A 36 -18.90 -26.10 20.97
N PHE A 37 -17.78 -25.41 21.13
CA PHE A 37 -16.61 -25.53 20.24
C PHE A 37 -16.02 -26.94 20.23
N ASP A 38 -16.11 -27.65 21.39
CA ASP A 38 -15.54 -28.98 21.55
C ASP A 38 -16.59 -30.09 21.37
N ASP A 39 -17.79 -29.75 20.90
CA ASP A 39 -18.87 -30.73 20.70
C ASP A 39 -18.48 -31.73 19.61
N THR A 40 -18.87 -32.98 19.80
CA THR A 40 -18.59 -34.06 18.82
C THR A 40 -19.49 -34.03 17.59
N PHE A 41 -20.66 -33.37 17.67
CA PHE A 41 -21.73 -33.27 16.66
C PHE A 41 -22.32 -34.61 16.20
N LYS A 42 -21.66 -35.72 16.46
CA LYS A 42 -22.02 -37.09 16.10
C LYS A 42 -21.79 -38.04 17.30
N GLY A 43 -22.38 -39.21 17.24
CA GLY A 43 -22.17 -40.27 18.20
C GLY A 43 -23.46 -40.68 18.91
N ASP A 44 -23.47 -41.87 19.53
CA ASP A 44 -24.60 -42.34 20.30
C ASP A 44 -24.86 -41.37 21.48
N ILE A 45 -26.09 -40.92 21.64
CA ILE A 45 -26.51 -40.01 22.72
C ILE A 45 -26.35 -40.59 24.13
N ARG A 46 -26.10 -41.90 24.23
CA ARG A 46 -25.86 -42.63 25.49
C ARG A 46 -24.37 -42.78 25.81
N ASP A 47 -23.48 -42.48 24.84
CA ASP A 47 -22.04 -42.54 25.05
C ASP A 47 -21.55 -41.29 25.77
N GLU A 48 -20.83 -41.48 26.89
CA GLU A 48 -20.22 -40.40 27.65
C GLU A 48 -19.24 -39.51 26.82
N LYS A 49 -18.72 -40.05 25.72
CA LYS A 49 -17.83 -39.32 24.80
C LYS A 49 -18.58 -38.41 23.85
N THR A 50 -19.89 -38.53 23.72
CA THR A 50 -20.71 -37.66 22.87
C THR A 50 -20.96 -36.34 23.58
N LEU A 51 -20.23 -35.29 23.17
CA LEU A 51 -20.28 -33.97 23.80
C LEU A 51 -21.33 -33.08 23.17
N PHE A 52 -22.04 -32.32 24.02
CA PHE A 52 -22.99 -31.29 23.65
C PHE A 52 -22.92 -30.14 24.67
N LEU A 53 -22.72 -28.90 24.17
CA LEU A 53 -22.54 -27.69 25.01
C LEU A 53 -21.40 -27.84 26.04
N GLY A 54 -20.31 -28.55 25.63
CA GLY A 54 -19.13 -28.70 26.46
C GLY A 54 -19.18 -29.76 27.54
N MET A 55 -20.27 -30.55 27.62
CA MET A 55 -20.45 -31.67 28.58
C MET A 55 -20.94 -32.92 27.83
N SER A 56 -20.95 -34.10 28.48
CA SER A 56 -21.55 -35.27 27.84
C SER A 56 -23.06 -35.05 27.65
N PHE A 57 -23.60 -35.55 26.53
CA PHE A 57 -25.03 -35.35 26.26
C PHE A 57 -25.92 -36.00 27.33
N SER A 58 -25.50 -37.11 27.92
CA SER A 58 -26.16 -37.75 29.03
C SER A 58 -26.20 -36.89 30.31
N GLU A 59 -25.10 -36.18 30.64
CA GLU A 59 -25.07 -35.22 31.75
C GLU A 59 -25.98 -34.03 31.46
N TRP A 60 -25.99 -33.51 30.21
CA TRP A 60 -26.89 -32.43 29.81
C TRP A 60 -28.37 -32.79 30.03
N LEU A 61 -28.75 -34.04 29.70
CA LEU A 61 -30.11 -34.53 29.97
C LEU A 61 -30.44 -34.56 31.47
N VAL A 62 -29.51 -35.10 32.27
CA VAL A 62 -29.69 -35.21 33.73
C VAL A 62 -29.83 -33.83 34.38
N GLU A 63 -28.97 -32.89 34.03
CA GLU A 63 -29.04 -31.51 34.57
C GLU A 63 -30.36 -30.81 34.24
N ARG A 64 -31.01 -31.17 33.16
CA ARG A 64 -32.28 -30.58 32.71
C ARG A 64 -33.50 -31.44 33.08
N GLU A 65 -33.25 -32.46 33.89
CA GLU A 65 -34.29 -33.39 34.33
C GLU A 65 -35.06 -33.99 33.13
N LEU A 66 -34.34 -34.38 32.07
CA LEU A 66 -34.85 -35.04 30.87
C LEU A 66 -34.43 -36.49 30.85
N SER A 67 -35.23 -37.31 30.18
CA SER A 67 -34.92 -38.71 29.90
C SER A 67 -34.62 -38.87 28.38
N VAL A 68 -34.00 -39.99 28.02
CA VAL A 68 -33.77 -40.33 26.60
C VAL A 68 -35.11 -40.50 25.84
N GLU A 69 -36.19 -40.80 26.56
CA GLU A 69 -37.55 -40.95 26.02
C GLU A 69 -38.12 -39.61 25.58
N ASP A 70 -37.68 -38.50 26.20
CA ASP A 70 -38.09 -37.14 25.83
C ASP A 70 -37.47 -36.70 24.50
N ILE A 71 -36.38 -37.36 24.03
CA ILE A 71 -35.75 -37.11 22.74
C ILE A 71 -36.54 -37.77 21.62
N THR A 72 -36.86 -37.00 20.60
CA THR A 72 -37.49 -37.50 19.37
C THR A 72 -36.42 -37.71 18.26
N GLY A 73 -36.77 -38.50 17.26
CA GLY A 73 -35.83 -38.85 16.20
C GLY A 73 -34.97 -40.07 16.49
N ARG A 74 -33.82 -40.19 15.81
CA ARG A 74 -32.88 -41.29 16.00
C ARG A 74 -32.05 -41.09 17.25
N LYS A 75 -32.03 -42.05 18.14
CA LYS A 75 -31.35 -41.98 19.45
C LYS A 75 -29.91 -42.53 19.40
N GLU A 76 -29.53 -43.15 18.30
CA GLU A 76 -28.20 -43.73 18.08
C GLU A 76 -27.16 -42.69 17.60
N ASP A 77 -27.61 -41.52 17.18
CA ASP A 77 -26.71 -40.47 16.67
C ASP A 77 -27.22 -39.08 17.04
N LEU A 78 -26.38 -38.29 17.72
CA LEU A 78 -26.66 -36.93 18.13
C LEU A 78 -27.05 -36.02 16.93
N GLN A 79 -26.43 -36.23 15.74
CA GLN A 79 -26.73 -35.47 14.53
C GLN A 79 -28.20 -35.67 14.07
N ALA A 80 -28.73 -36.87 14.28
CA ALA A 80 -30.10 -37.24 13.91
C ALA A 80 -31.12 -37.14 15.07
N ALA A 81 -30.66 -36.81 16.26
CA ALA A 81 -31.52 -36.59 17.44
C ALA A 81 -32.26 -35.23 17.33
N ALA A 82 -33.58 -35.25 17.46
CA ALA A 82 -34.38 -34.02 17.39
C ALA A 82 -34.39 -33.30 18.74
N ILE A 83 -33.41 -32.44 18.95
CA ILE A 83 -33.16 -31.72 20.21
C ILE A 83 -33.29 -30.21 20.09
N PHE A 84 -33.30 -29.66 18.86
CA PHE A 84 -33.31 -28.24 18.61
C PHE A 84 -34.75 -27.71 18.46
N PRO A 85 -35.23 -26.86 19.37
CA PRO A 85 -36.62 -26.38 19.37
C PRO A 85 -36.87 -25.41 18.20
N VAL A 86 -38.06 -25.48 17.65
CA VAL A 86 -38.60 -24.53 16.66
C VAL A 86 -39.52 -23.56 17.40
N VAL A 87 -39.22 -22.27 17.29
CA VAL A 87 -39.92 -21.19 18.00
C VAL A 87 -40.55 -20.19 17.05
N GLU A 88 -41.56 -19.48 17.49
CA GLU A 88 -42.33 -18.53 16.66
C GLU A 88 -41.94 -17.06 16.92
N ASP A 89 -41.43 -16.76 18.10
CA ASP A 89 -41.09 -15.40 18.48
C ASP A 89 -39.77 -15.30 19.28
N LYS A 90 -39.32 -14.05 19.52
CA LYS A 90 -38.07 -13.76 20.25
C LYS A 90 -38.13 -14.09 21.74
N GLU A 91 -39.28 -14.05 22.36
CA GLU A 91 -39.46 -14.32 23.77
C GLU A 91 -39.26 -15.81 24.05
N GLN A 92 -39.95 -16.66 23.29
CA GLN A 92 -39.77 -18.11 23.32
C GLN A 92 -38.30 -18.48 23.02
N MET A 93 -37.71 -17.86 21.99
CA MET A 93 -36.33 -18.09 21.63
C MET A 93 -35.40 -17.81 22.81
N GLY A 94 -35.52 -16.65 23.45
CA GLY A 94 -34.67 -16.26 24.55
C GLY A 94 -34.85 -17.15 25.78
N THR A 95 -36.08 -17.54 26.08
CA THR A 95 -36.40 -18.36 27.22
C THR A 95 -35.87 -19.79 27.07
N VAL A 96 -36.10 -20.41 25.89
CA VAL A 96 -35.60 -21.77 25.64
C VAL A 96 -34.08 -21.83 25.56
N LEU A 97 -33.46 -20.81 24.96
CA LEU A 97 -32.03 -20.76 24.80
C LEU A 97 -31.30 -20.62 26.14
N ARG A 98 -31.77 -19.75 27.05
CA ARG A 98 -31.25 -19.66 28.43
C ARG A 98 -31.33 -21.00 29.17
N TRP A 99 -32.46 -21.68 29.06
CA TRP A 99 -32.63 -22.98 29.65
C TRP A 99 -31.66 -24.02 29.06
N MET A 100 -31.51 -24.05 27.74
CA MET A 100 -30.59 -24.99 27.09
C MET A 100 -29.11 -24.78 27.46
N VAL A 101 -28.69 -23.54 27.68
CA VAL A 101 -27.27 -23.18 27.78
C VAL A 101 -26.81 -22.90 29.21
N SER A 102 -27.58 -22.13 30.00
CA SER A 102 -27.09 -21.60 31.29
C SER A 102 -28.02 -21.72 32.49
N GLU A 103 -29.31 -21.89 32.28
CA GLU A 103 -30.31 -21.89 33.38
C GLU A 103 -31.18 -23.18 33.38
N PRO A 104 -30.60 -24.35 33.71
CA PRO A 104 -31.33 -25.63 33.64
C PRO A 104 -32.60 -25.67 34.49
N GLY A 105 -32.69 -24.90 35.59
CA GLY A 105 -33.86 -24.78 36.45
C GLY A 105 -34.98 -23.86 35.93
N LEU A 106 -34.84 -23.25 34.73
CA LEU A 106 -35.86 -22.35 34.16
C LEU A 106 -37.05 -23.15 33.62
N THR A 107 -38.11 -23.28 34.45
CA THR A 107 -39.30 -24.10 34.13
C THR A 107 -40.02 -23.70 32.84
N GLU A 108 -40.10 -22.39 32.55
CA GLU A 108 -40.67 -21.88 31.29
C GLU A 108 -39.88 -22.33 30.09
N GLY A 109 -38.52 -22.32 30.15
CA GLY A 109 -37.66 -22.77 29.09
C GLY A 109 -37.80 -24.27 28.80
N LYS A 110 -37.91 -25.08 29.86
CA LYS A 110 -38.20 -26.51 29.75
C LYS A 110 -39.56 -26.76 29.10
N ALA A 111 -40.60 -26.01 29.50
CA ALA A 111 -41.94 -26.14 28.91
C ALA A 111 -41.91 -25.80 27.40
N VAL A 112 -41.29 -24.69 27.02
CA VAL A 112 -41.14 -24.32 25.59
C VAL A 112 -40.42 -25.42 24.84
N TRP A 113 -39.35 -26.02 25.40
CA TRP A 113 -38.60 -27.08 24.73
C TRP A 113 -39.43 -28.36 24.56
N LEU A 114 -40.18 -28.78 25.56
CA LEU A 114 -41.02 -29.98 25.53
C LEU A 114 -42.21 -29.83 24.58
N GLU A 115 -42.83 -28.66 24.55
CA GLU A 115 -44.03 -28.37 23.77
C GLU A 115 -43.72 -28.02 22.31
N SER A 116 -42.54 -27.49 22.03
CA SER A 116 -42.17 -27.12 20.68
C SER A 116 -41.89 -28.33 19.80
N ARG A 117 -42.14 -28.17 18.49
CA ARG A 117 -41.55 -29.07 17.51
C ARG A 117 -40.03 -28.98 17.63
N ARG A 118 -39.36 -30.12 17.66
CA ARG A 118 -37.91 -30.17 17.66
C ARG A 118 -37.38 -30.77 16.35
N LEU A 119 -36.25 -30.27 15.88
CA LEU A 119 -35.55 -30.75 14.70
C LEU A 119 -34.19 -31.30 15.12
N SER A 120 -33.71 -32.26 14.36
CA SER A 120 -32.32 -32.69 14.37
C SER A 120 -31.43 -31.71 13.57
N ALA A 121 -30.11 -31.80 13.70
CA ALA A 121 -29.18 -31.00 12.86
C ALA A 121 -29.37 -31.29 11.37
N ASP A 122 -29.63 -32.55 11.00
CA ASP A 122 -29.90 -32.94 9.60
C ASP A 122 -31.22 -32.33 9.09
N GLU A 123 -32.27 -32.34 9.91
CA GLU A 123 -33.57 -31.74 9.54
C GLU A 123 -33.49 -30.23 9.44
N ILE A 124 -32.73 -29.55 10.30
CA ILE A 124 -32.47 -28.10 10.17
C ILE A 124 -31.81 -27.80 8.84
N SER A 125 -30.77 -28.55 8.47
CA SER A 125 -30.08 -28.37 7.17
C SER A 125 -31.00 -28.56 5.98
N ALA A 126 -31.94 -29.49 6.06
CA ALA A 126 -32.92 -29.77 4.99
C ALA A 126 -34.06 -28.75 4.91
N GLN A 127 -34.44 -28.11 6.04
CA GLN A 127 -35.61 -27.24 6.15
C GLN A 127 -35.25 -25.74 6.25
N ALA A 128 -33.95 -25.40 6.30
CA ALA A 128 -33.50 -24.02 6.35
C ALA A 128 -33.98 -23.21 5.12
N ASP A 129 -34.53 -22.04 5.37
CA ASP A 129 -34.81 -21.06 4.30
C ASP A 129 -33.52 -20.31 3.98
N LEU A 130 -32.84 -20.76 2.93
CA LEU A 130 -31.57 -20.20 2.50
C LEU A 130 -31.68 -18.72 2.06
N ARG A 131 -32.85 -18.27 1.57
CA ARG A 131 -33.06 -16.86 1.20
C ARG A 131 -33.14 -15.98 2.43
N LEU A 132 -33.90 -16.38 3.44
CA LEU A 132 -34.00 -15.66 4.70
C LEU A 132 -32.67 -15.69 5.46
N LEU A 133 -31.96 -16.82 5.46
CA LEU A 133 -30.63 -16.94 6.06
C LEU A 133 -29.63 -15.98 5.40
N TYR A 134 -29.64 -15.92 4.08
CA TYR A 134 -28.80 -14.98 3.32
C TYR A 134 -29.16 -13.52 3.65
N ALA A 135 -30.46 -13.17 3.66
CA ALA A 135 -30.91 -11.83 4.00
C ALA A 135 -30.54 -11.42 5.45
N GLN A 136 -30.61 -12.34 6.40
CA GLN A 136 -30.15 -12.10 7.79
C GLN A 136 -28.65 -11.84 7.83
N ARG A 137 -27.84 -12.66 7.12
CA ARG A 137 -26.39 -12.47 7.02
C ARG A 137 -26.05 -11.11 6.40
N GLU A 138 -26.71 -10.74 5.33
CA GLU A 138 -26.53 -9.43 4.67
C GLU A 138 -26.87 -8.28 5.61
N SER A 139 -28.01 -8.37 6.31
CA SER A 139 -28.41 -7.37 7.32
C SER A 139 -27.42 -7.26 8.47
N PHE A 140 -26.90 -8.38 8.93
CA PHE A 140 -25.86 -8.41 9.98
C PHE A 140 -24.55 -7.78 9.47
N CYS A 141 -24.10 -8.14 8.27
CA CYS A 141 -22.91 -7.54 7.66
C CYS A 141 -23.08 -6.03 7.51
N LYS A 142 -24.20 -5.57 6.97
CA LYS A 142 -24.51 -4.13 6.85
C LYS A 142 -24.43 -3.42 8.21
N GLY A 143 -25.08 -3.96 9.24
CA GLY A 143 -25.06 -3.37 10.59
C GLY A 143 -23.64 -3.29 11.16
N ASN A 144 -22.79 -4.28 10.93
CA ASN A 144 -21.39 -4.27 11.35
C ASN A 144 -20.60 -3.19 10.61
N TRP A 145 -20.75 -3.09 9.30
CA TRP A 145 -20.08 -2.07 8.51
C TRP A 145 -20.49 -0.65 8.90
N GLU A 146 -21.77 -0.41 9.21
CA GLU A 146 -22.25 0.89 9.73
C GLU A 146 -21.59 1.26 11.07
N VAL A 147 -21.38 0.29 11.96
CA VAL A 147 -20.69 0.52 13.24
C VAL A 147 -19.21 0.79 13.02
N LEU A 148 -18.55 0.01 12.16
CA LEU A 148 -17.15 0.22 11.81
C LEU A 148 -16.94 1.60 11.16
N ALA A 149 -17.80 1.99 10.23
CA ALA A 149 -17.75 3.29 9.57
C ALA A 149 -17.85 4.46 10.57
N ARG A 150 -18.76 4.37 11.54
CA ARG A 150 -18.91 5.40 12.59
C ARG A 150 -17.72 5.49 13.54
N ASN A 151 -16.99 4.40 13.72
CA ASN A 151 -15.85 4.30 14.63
C ASN A 151 -14.49 4.25 13.90
N HIS A 152 -14.45 4.58 12.62
CA HIS A 152 -13.25 4.47 11.77
C HIS A 152 -12.01 5.16 12.36
N ALA A 153 -12.19 6.28 13.07
CA ALA A 153 -11.09 7.03 13.68
C ALA A 153 -10.48 6.34 14.92
N LYS A 154 -11.19 5.38 15.54
CA LYS A 154 -10.81 4.75 16.82
C LYS A 154 -10.46 3.27 16.70
N SER A 155 -10.60 2.68 15.55
CA SER A 155 -10.42 1.24 15.29
C SER A 155 -9.18 0.96 14.44
N VAL A 156 -8.89 -0.33 14.25
CA VAL A 156 -7.91 -0.82 13.26
C VAL A 156 -8.43 -0.72 11.82
N PHE A 157 -9.45 0.08 11.58
CA PHE A 157 -10.17 0.22 10.32
C PHE A 157 -9.25 0.43 9.12
N TYR A 158 -8.25 1.31 9.26
CA TYR A 158 -7.28 1.61 8.19
C TYR A 158 -6.17 0.56 8.01
N GLN A 159 -6.26 -0.59 8.70
CA GLN A 159 -5.43 -1.77 8.46
C GLN A 159 -6.14 -2.82 7.59
N LEU A 160 -7.44 -2.62 7.32
CA LEU A 160 -8.22 -3.49 6.43
C LEU A 160 -7.82 -3.27 4.97
N ASP A 161 -8.17 -4.22 4.09
CA ASP A 161 -8.19 -3.99 2.66
C ASP A 161 -9.29 -2.97 2.33
N LEU A 162 -8.88 -1.74 2.02
CA LEU A 162 -9.79 -0.62 1.80
C LEU A 162 -10.47 -0.68 0.42
N MET A 163 -9.97 -1.52 -0.50
CA MET A 163 -10.67 -1.84 -1.74
C MET A 163 -11.94 -2.63 -1.45
N ASP A 164 -11.83 -3.67 -0.63
CA ASP A 164 -12.96 -4.48 -0.20
C ASP A 164 -13.94 -3.66 0.63
N VAL A 165 -13.42 -2.84 1.56
CA VAL A 165 -14.24 -1.91 2.36
C VAL A 165 -15.05 -0.97 1.47
N ALA A 166 -14.45 -0.38 0.45
CA ALA A 166 -15.15 0.50 -0.48
C ALA A 166 -16.25 -0.25 -1.25
N GLY A 167 -15.99 -1.50 -1.67
CA GLY A 167 -16.97 -2.37 -2.31
C GLY A 167 -18.17 -2.68 -1.41
N GLU A 168 -17.92 -3.01 -0.15
CA GLU A 168 -18.98 -3.28 0.83
C GLU A 168 -19.79 -2.00 1.16
N PHE A 169 -19.14 -0.85 1.27
CA PHE A 169 -19.82 0.44 1.49
C PHE A 169 -20.74 0.78 0.31
N HIS A 170 -20.24 0.63 -0.92
CA HIS A 170 -21.04 0.82 -2.12
C HIS A 170 -22.23 -0.15 -2.16
N LYS A 171 -21.99 -1.45 -1.93
CA LYS A 171 -23.02 -2.51 -1.93
C LYS A 171 -24.15 -2.24 -0.94
N PHE A 172 -23.83 -1.79 0.28
CA PHE A 172 -24.81 -1.55 1.35
C PHE A 172 -25.33 -0.11 1.41
N GLY A 173 -24.86 0.79 0.55
CA GLY A 173 -25.25 2.20 0.54
C GLY A 173 -24.83 2.91 1.82
N ILE A 174 -23.63 2.62 2.33
CA ILE A 174 -23.06 3.26 3.52
C ILE A 174 -22.30 4.50 3.09
N ASP A 175 -22.54 5.61 3.75
CA ASP A 175 -21.87 6.87 3.45
C ASP A 175 -20.35 6.78 3.73
N LYS A 176 -19.58 7.51 2.93
CA LYS A 176 -18.13 7.62 3.12
C LYS A 176 -17.81 8.19 4.51
N PRO A 177 -16.75 7.70 5.19
CA PRO A 177 -16.38 8.17 6.51
C PRO A 177 -15.99 9.66 6.49
N GLU A 178 -16.13 10.35 7.62
CA GLU A 178 -15.69 11.74 7.73
C GLU A 178 -14.16 11.87 7.55
N VAL A 179 -13.73 13.08 7.21
CA VAL A 179 -12.30 13.39 7.09
C VAL A 179 -11.66 13.33 8.47
N LEU A 180 -10.55 12.60 8.57
CA LEU A 180 -9.77 12.55 9.81
C LEU A 180 -9.17 13.91 10.16
N PRO A 181 -9.09 14.24 11.45
CA PRO A 181 -8.51 15.48 11.93
C PRO A 181 -6.98 15.52 11.66
N THR A 182 -6.40 16.73 11.73
CA THR A 182 -4.98 16.95 11.37
C THR A 182 -3.97 16.31 12.32
N ASP A 183 -4.37 16.00 13.53
CA ASP A 183 -3.56 15.32 14.56
C ASP A 183 -3.56 13.79 14.40
N ALA A 184 -4.41 13.22 13.54
CA ALA A 184 -4.32 11.82 13.17
C ALA A 184 -3.02 11.53 12.40
N SER A 185 -2.52 10.29 12.48
CA SER A 185 -1.29 9.90 11.78
C SER A 185 -1.39 10.17 10.28
N LEU A 186 -0.26 10.56 9.67
CA LEU A 186 -0.22 10.90 8.24
C LEU A 186 -0.76 9.74 7.37
N MET A 187 -0.36 8.51 7.66
CA MET A 187 -0.82 7.35 6.89
C MET A 187 -2.32 7.11 7.02
N GLN A 188 -2.89 7.23 8.22
CA GLN A 188 -4.33 7.11 8.41
C GLN A 188 -5.11 8.18 7.64
N ARG A 189 -4.60 9.41 7.61
CA ARG A 189 -5.20 10.51 6.83
C ARG A 189 -5.14 10.24 5.33
N ILE A 190 -4.03 9.67 4.82
CA ILE A 190 -3.89 9.26 3.42
C ILE A 190 -4.89 8.16 3.09
N HIS A 191 -4.94 7.09 3.90
CA HIS A 191 -5.90 5.98 3.74
C HIS A 191 -7.35 6.47 3.76
N ASN A 192 -7.69 7.36 4.70
CA ASN A 192 -9.03 7.94 4.79
C ASN A 192 -9.41 8.69 3.50
N ARG A 193 -8.55 9.58 3.01
CA ARG A 193 -8.79 10.34 1.78
C ARG A 193 -8.94 9.43 0.56
N MET A 194 -8.09 8.42 0.43
CA MET A 194 -8.16 7.51 -0.70
C MET A 194 -9.38 6.58 -0.65
N LEU A 195 -9.76 6.08 0.55
CA LEU A 195 -10.98 5.32 0.73
C LEU A 195 -12.22 6.13 0.32
N ARG A 196 -12.30 7.41 0.75
CA ARG A 196 -13.37 8.33 0.36
C ARG A 196 -13.45 8.49 -1.16
N ALA A 197 -12.29 8.70 -1.80
CA ALA A 197 -12.20 8.79 -3.26
C ALA A 197 -12.67 7.50 -3.94
N GLN A 198 -12.30 6.32 -3.43
CA GLN A 198 -12.69 5.04 -4.00
C GLN A 198 -14.20 4.79 -3.87
N ILE A 199 -14.82 5.12 -2.73
CA ILE A 199 -16.27 5.04 -2.55
C ILE A 199 -16.98 5.97 -3.55
N GLU A 200 -16.55 7.23 -3.67
CA GLU A 200 -17.11 8.18 -4.63
C GLU A 200 -16.99 7.70 -6.08
N LYS A 201 -15.85 7.10 -6.44
CA LYS A 201 -15.63 6.51 -7.76
C LYS A 201 -16.61 5.37 -8.05
N LEU A 202 -16.83 4.47 -7.09
CA LEU A 202 -17.80 3.38 -7.22
C LEU A 202 -19.24 3.90 -7.33
N ASP A 203 -19.57 4.98 -6.63
CA ASP A 203 -20.88 5.64 -6.68
C ASP A 203 -21.07 6.53 -7.92
N GLY A 204 -20.09 6.63 -8.81
CA GLY A 204 -20.14 7.49 -10.00
C GLY A 204 -20.09 8.99 -9.69
N ARG A 205 -19.59 9.39 -8.51
CA ARG A 205 -19.44 10.78 -8.08
C ARG A 205 -18.02 11.30 -8.39
N ASP A 206 -17.81 12.62 -8.23
CA ASP A 206 -16.49 13.21 -8.40
C ASP A 206 -15.57 12.86 -7.21
N PHE A 207 -14.56 12.06 -7.47
CA PHE A 207 -13.59 11.53 -6.51
C PHE A 207 -12.26 12.29 -6.50
N LYS A 208 -12.02 13.17 -7.46
CA LYS A 208 -10.70 13.78 -7.72
C LYS A 208 -10.18 14.61 -6.54
N ALA A 209 -11.06 15.28 -5.82
CA ALA A 209 -10.66 16.14 -4.70
C ALA A 209 -10.04 15.34 -3.54
N ASP A 210 -10.67 14.24 -3.13
CA ASP A 210 -10.16 13.37 -2.06
C ASP A 210 -8.92 12.58 -2.54
N GLU A 211 -8.88 12.13 -3.79
CA GLU A 211 -7.68 11.51 -4.39
C GLU A 211 -6.48 12.46 -4.38
N GLN A 212 -6.66 13.68 -4.89
CA GLN A 212 -5.57 14.67 -4.92
C GLN A 212 -5.12 15.05 -3.50
N ALA A 213 -6.03 15.09 -2.53
CA ALA A 213 -5.70 15.34 -1.14
C ALA A 213 -4.83 14.22 -0.55
N ALA A 214 -5.07 12.93 -0.90
CA ALA A 214 -4.22 11.83 -0.46
C ALA A 214 -2.79 11.94 -1.00
N PHE A 215 -2.62 12.22 -2.30
CA PHE A 215 -1.31 12.44 -2.91
C PHE A 215 -0.59 13.67 -2.34
N ASN A 216 -1.31 14.76 -2.07
CA ASN A 216 -0.73 15.96 -1.45
C ASN A 216 -0.22 15.68 -0.03
N LEU A 217 -0.97 14.91 0.77
CA LEU A 217 -0.53 14.51 2.12
C LEU A 217 0.78 13.71 2.08
N LEU A 218 0.91 12.74 1.16
CA LEU A 218 2.16 11.99 0.99
C LEU A 218 3.31 12.92 0.63
N ARG A 219 3.08 13.80 -0.35
CA ARG A 219 4.08 14.79 -0.80
C ARG A 219 4.53 15.70 0.33
N GLU A 220 3.60 16.26 1.10
CA GLU A 220 3.90 17.12 2.24
C GLU A 220 4.75 16.38 3.29
N GLY A 221 4.39 15.11 3.61
CA GLY A 221 5.15 14.29 4.53
C GLY A 221 6.59 14.05 4.09
N LEU A 222 6.81 13.79 2.80
CA LEU A 222 8.16 13.58 2.24
C LEU A 222 8.98 14.86 2.12
N LEU A 223 8.34 16.03 1.99
CA LEU A 223 9.02 17.31 1.84
C LEU A 223 9.29 18.03 3.17
N THR A 224 8.66 17.62 4.27
CA THR A 224 8.74 18.32 5.58
C THR A 224 10.20 18.54 6.00
N ASP A 225 11.01 17.50 5.98
CA ASP A 225 12.42 17.54 6.38
C ASP A 225 13.28 18.50 5.51
N LEU A 226 12.90 18.67 4.25
CA LEU A 226 13.60 19.54 3.30
C LEU A 226 13.24 21.02 3.43
N TYR A 227 12.00 21.33 3.78
CA TYR A 227 11.62 22.71 4.09
C TYR A 227 12.35 23.24 5.34
N GLU A 228 12.71 22.35 6.26
CA GLU A 228 13.51 22.68 7.45
C GLU A 228 15.00 22.85 7.12
N ARG A 229 15.52 22.15 6.09
CA ARG A 229 16.93 22.16 5.67
C ARG A 229 17.16 23.05 4.46
N LYS A 230 17.11 24.34 4.68
CA LYS A 230 17.37 25.34 3.65
C LYS A 230 18.82 25.31 3.18
N SER A 231 19.06 25.83 1.99
CA SER A 231 20.37 25.88 1.35
C SER A 231 20.87 27.33 1.23
N SER A 232 22.21 27.49 1.32
CA SER A 232 22.88 28.77 1.15
C SER A 232 23.94 28.65 0.04
N PRO A 233 23.55 28.82 -1.25
CA PRO A 233 24.49 28.66 -2.37
C PRO A 233 25.57 29.76 -2.36
N ARG A 234 26.80 29.36 -2.62
CA ARG A 234 27.97 30.23 -2.76
C ARG A 234 28.74 29.82 -4.01
N LEU A 235 29.15 30.78 -4.81
CA LEU A 235 29.93 30.48 -6.02
C LEU A 235 31.26 29.78 -5.64
N ASN A 236 31.45 28.59 -6.20
CA ASN A 236 32.62 27.72 -5.90
C ASN A 236 33.48 27.42 -7.13
N VAL A 237 33.33 28.21 -8.18
CA VAL A 237 34.07 28.04 -9.42
C VAL A 237 34.58 29.41 -9.92
N TYR A 238 35.66 29.40 -10.71
CA TYR A 238 36.14 30.60 -11.40
C TYR A 238 35.32 30.86 -12.66
N SER A 239 35.42 32.08 -13.20
CA SER A 239 34.62 32.57 -14.33
C SER A 239 34.79 31.75 -15.62
N ASP A 240 35.91 31.06 -15.78
CA ASP A 240 36.27 30.22 -16.93
C ASP A 240 36.11 28.72 -16.69
N GLN A 241 35.66 28.32 -15.48
CA GLN A 241 35.46 26.92 -15.16
C GLN A 241 34.06 26.42 -15.51
N ILE A 242 34.01 25.15 -15.85
CA ILE A 242 32.77 24.41 -16.13
C ILE A 242 32.70 23.21 -15.17
N VAL A 243 31.62 23.05 -14.45
CA VAL A 243 31.29 21.81 -13.76
C VAL A 243 30.65 20.86 -14.76
N TRP A 244 31.22 19.67 -14.88
CA TRP A 244 30.74 18.63 -15.78
C TRP A 244 30.30 17.40 -15.01
N GLY A 245 28.99 17.29 -14.76
CA GLY A 245 28.35 16.13 -14.18
C GLY A 245 28.04 15.06 -15.23
N ARG A 246 28.30 13.79 -14.87
CA ARG A 246 28.00 12.65 -15.75
C ARG A 246 27.48 11.49 -14.92
N SER A 247 26.43 10.80 -15.43
CA SER A 247 25.88 9.63 -14.75
C SER A 247 25.55 8.52 -15.73
N PRO A 248 25.77 7.25 -15.34
CA PRO A 248 25.23 6.09 -16.02
C PRO A 248 23.71 6.10 -15.92
N VAL A 249 23.06 5.15 -16.56
CA VAL A 249 21.67 4.79 -16.28
C VAL A 249 21.62 3.48 -15.51
N ARG A 250 20.43 3.05 -15.10
CA ARG A 250 20.27 1.81 -14.32
C ARG A 250 19.31 0.84 -15.00
N ILE A 251 19.55 -0.45 -14.77
CA ILE A 251 18.57 -1.51 -15.02
C ILE A 251 18.11 -2.07 -13.66
N ASP A 252 16.80 -2.14 -13.46
CA ASP A 252 16.18 -2.87 -12.35
C ASP A 252 16.20 -4.37 -12.68
N MET A 253 16.91 -5.14 -11.86
CA MET A 253 17.02 -6.58 -12.00
C MET A 253 15.94 -7.32 -11.22
N ALA A 254 15.56 -6.80 -10.06
CA ALA A 254 14.51 -7.33 -9.20
C ALA A 254 14.14 -6.34 -8.08
N GLY A 255 12.88 -6.36 -7.67
CA GLY A 255 12.40 -5.64 -6.49
C GLY A 255 11.92 -4.23 -6.73
N GLY A 256 11.92 -3.73 -7.97
CA GLY A 256 11.33 -2.43 -8.32
C GLY A 256 9.88 -2.33 -7.85
N TRP A 257 9.40 -1.12 -7.59
CA TRP A 257 8.17 -0.74 -6.88
C TRP A 257 8.23 -0.87 -5.37
N THR A 258 9.04 -1.78 -4.78
CA THR A 258 9.18 -1.87 -3.33
C THR A 258 9.86 -0.64 -2.72
N ASP A 259 10.58 0.12 -3.52
CA ASP A 259 11.23 1.39 -3.20
C ASP A 259 10.28 2.59 -3.22
N THR A 260 9.05 2.41 -3.73
CA THR A 260 8.11 3.52 -3.98
C THR A 260 7.26 3.80 -2.74
N PRO A 261 7.20 5.08 -2.26
CA PRO A 261 6.26 5.48 -1.24
C PRO A 261 4.78 5.32 -1.71
N PRO A 262 3.85 4.90 -0.86
CA PRO A 262 4.02 4.72 0.59
C PRO A 262 4.55 3.35 1.03
N TYR A 263 4.63 2.34 0.14
CA TYR A 263 5.05 0.98 0.52
C TYR A 263 6.40 1.00 1.25
N SER A 264 7.39 1.67 0.68
CA SER A 264 8.72 1.77 1.31
C SER A 264 8.70 2.42 2.68
N LEU A 265 7.71 3.28 2.98
CA LEU A 265 7.59 3.97 4.28
C LEU A 265 7.07 3.05 5.39
N PHE A 266 6.25 2.05 5.08
CA PHE A 266 5.70 1.15 6.11
C PHE A 266 6.30 -0.26 6.12
N ALA A 267 6.87 -0.72 4.99
CA ALA A 267 7.43 -2.06 4.87
C ALA A 267 8.95 -2.07 4.60
N GLY A 268 9.52 -0.92 4.20
CA GLY A 268 10.87 -0.87 3.63
C GLY A 268 10.94 -1.49 2.25
N GLY A 269 11.95 -1.14 1.46
CA GLY A 269 12.15 -1.63 0.10
C GLY A 269 13.42 -2.49 -0.04
N SER A 270 13.45 -3.36 -1.05
CA SER A 270 14.64 -4.12 -1.45
C SER A 270 14.71 -4.19 -2.96
N VAL A 271 15.78 -3.64 -3.55
CA VAL A 271 15.96 -3.57 -5.00
C VAL A 271 17.37 -4.00 -5.38
N VAL A 272 17.49 -4.87 -6.39
CA VAL A 272 18.76 -5.17 -7.06
C VAL A 272 18.81 -4.42 -8.38
N ASN A 273 19.78 -3.54 -8.52
CA ASN A 273 19.99 -2.85 -9.80
C ASN A 273 21.46 -2.82 -10.24
N ILE A 274 21.65 -2.58 -11.52
CA ILE A 274 22.96 -2.45 -12.15
C ILE A 274 23.05 -1.08 -12.84
N ALA A 275 24.13 -0.37 -12.59
CA ALA A 275 24.48 0.84 -13.35
C ALA A 275 25.14 0.44 -14.68
N ILE A 276 24.67 1.03 -15.78
CA ILE A 276 25.21 0.75 -17.11
C ILE A 276 25.59 2.03 -17.84
N GLU A 277 26.63 1.95 -18.65
CA GLU A 277 27.07 2.97 -19.59
C GLU A 277 26.81 2.50 -21.02
N LEU A 278 26.59 3.42 -21.94
CA LEU A 278 26.43 3.11 -23.36
C LEU A 278 27.77 3.26 -24.06
N ASN A 279 28.31 2.15 -24.57
CA ASN A 279 29.63 2.14 -25.24
C ASN A 279 30.76 2.76 -24.39
N GLY A 280 30.73 2.52 -23.07
CA GLY A 280 31.69 3.06 -22.12
C GLY A 280 31.55 4.57 -21.87
N GLN A 281 30.41 5.16 -22.19
CA GLN A 281 30.11 6.56 -21.95
C GLN A 281 28.86 6.73 -21.12
N PRO A 282 28.89 7.52 -20.02
CA PRO A 282 27.72 7.90 -19.26
C PRO A 282 26.75 8.70 -20.14
N PRO A 283 25.51 8.21 -20.33
CA PRO A 283 24.58 8.80 -21.30
C PRO A 283 23.90 10.09 -20.83
N LEU A 284 23.95 10.40 -19.54
CA LEU A 284 23.37 11.60 -18.96
C LEU A 284 24.47 12.56 -18.57
N GLN A 285 24.43 13.78 -19.11
CA GLN A 285 25.48 14.77 -18.91
C GLN A 285 24.88 16.15 -18.64
N VAL A 286 25.50 16.86 -17.71
CA VAL A 286 25.12 18.21 -17.29
C VAL A 286 26.38 19.09 -17.28
N TYR A 287 26.29 20.25 -17.88
CA TYR A 287 27.34 21.26 -17.87
C TYR A 287 26.79 22.51 -17.16
N ILE A 288 27.49 23.00 -16.15
CA ILE A 288 27.13 24.24 -15.44
C ILE A 288 28.32 25.19 -15.50
N LYS A 289 28.07 26.41 -15.94
CA LYS A 289 29.08 27.46 -15.97
C LYS A 289 28.54 28.81 -15.52
N PRO A 290 29.42 29.75 -15.11
CA PRO A 290 29.04 31.11 -14.87
C PRO A 290 28.49 31.80 -16.12
N CYS A 291 27.51 32.70 -15.96
CA CYS A 291 26.95 33.54 -16.98
C CYS A 291 27.16 35.02 -16.58
N ALA A 292 27.69 35.84 -17.49
CA ALA A 292 28.03 37.22 -17.18
C ALA A 292 26.80 38.07 -16.77
N GLU A 293 25.62 37.73 -17.28
CA GLU A 293 24.38 38.40 -16.93
C GLU A 293 23.73 37.70 -15.71
N HIS A 294 23.18 38.46 -14.77
CA HIS A 294 22.53 37.93 -13.56
C HIS A 294 21.17 37.31 -13.86
N ARG A 295 21.18 36.26 -14.65
CA ARG A 295 20.01 35.45 -15.02
C ARG A 295 20.37 33.97 -15.09
N ILE A 296 19.38 33.09 -15.22
CA ILE A 296 19.59 31.66 -15.41
C ILE A 296 19.26 31.31 -16.86
N VAL A 297 20.17 30.61 -17.54
CA VAL A 297 20.00 30.12 -18.91
C VAL A 297 19.97 28.60 -18.87
N LEU A 298 18.89 28.00 -19.34
CA LEU A 298 18.69 26.55 -19.42
C LEU A 298 18.70 26.10 -20.88
N ARG A 299 19.49 25.06 -21.19
CA ARG A 299 19.62 24.48 -22.53
C ARG A 299 19.47 22.98 -22.48
N SER A 300 18.84 22.39 -23.50
CA SER A 300 18.80 20.94 -23.73
C SER A 300 19.33 20.69 -25.15
N ILE A 301 20.43 19.94 -25.26
CA ILE A 301 21.07 19.63 -26.55
C ILE A 301 20.18 18.64 -27.32
N ASP A 302 19.71 17.59 -26.65
CA ASP A 302 18.91 16.53 -27.25
C ASP A 302 17.52 17.01 -27.70
N MET A 303 16.93 17.99 -27.00
CA MET A 303 15.62 18.56 -27.36
C MET A 303 15.73 19.81 -28.23
N GLY A 304 16.93 20.36 -28.42
CA GLY A 304 17.15 21.62 -29.15
C GLY A 304 16.44 22.82 -28.51
N ALA A 305 16.19 22.78 -27.22
CA ALA A 305 15.41 23.78 -26.49
C ALA A 305 16.31 24.71 -25.66
N MET A 306 15.85 25.95 -25.46
CA MET A 306 16.47 26.93 -24.58
C MET A 306 15.41 27.76 -23.86
N GLU A 307 15.66 28.07 -22.60
CA GLU A 307 14.82 28.96 -21.79
C GLU A 307 15.69 29.90 -20.94
N VAL A 308 15.25 31.13 -20.77
CA VAL A 308 15.87 32.13 -19.89
C VAL A 308 14.92 32.39 -18.74
N VAL A 309 15.44 32.32 -17.53
CA VAL A 309 14.68 32.52 -16.29
C VAL A 309 15.25 33.75 -15.59
N ASN A 310 14.37 34.75 -15.35
CA ASN A 310 14.74 36.04 -14.77
C ASN A 310 14.08 36.30 -13.42
N THR A 311 12.99 35.57 -13.10
CA THR A 311 12.20 35.79 -11.89
C THR A 311 12.02 34.53 -11.06
N PHE A 312 11.64 34.70 -9.79
CA PHE A 312 11.29 33.57 -8.92
C PHE A 312 10.06 32.80 -9.42
N GLU A 313 9.08 33.50 -10.00
CA GLU A 313 7.87 32.91 -10.55
C GLU A 313 8.18 32.02 -11.74
N GLU A 314 9.05 32.48 -12.65
CA GLU A 314 9.54 31.67 -13.78
C GLU A 314 10.31 30.45 -13.29
N LEU A 315 11.14 30.58 -12.24
CA LEU A 315 11.88 29.46 -11.65
C LEU A 315 10.96 28.47 -10.95
N GLN A 316 9.92 28.95 -10.26
CA GLN A 316 8.94 28.11 -9.56
C GLN A 316 7.95 27.41 -10.50
N SER A 317 7.94 27.75 -11.79
CA SER A 317 7.06 27.11 -12.79
C SER A 317 7.48 25.68 -13.18
N TYR A 318 8.24 24.98 -12.34
CA TYR A 318 8.73 23.61 -12.61
C TYR A 318 7.61 22.56 -12.73
N CYS A 319 6.41 22.82 -12.23
CA CYS A 319 5.25 21.92 -12.38
C CYS A 319 4.52 22.11 -13.73
N MET A 320 4.97 23.01 -14.62
CA MET A 320 4.32 23.24 -15.90
C MET A 320 4.43 21.99 -16.78
N ILE A 321 3.27 21.44 -17.17
CA ILE A 321 3.21 20.24 -18.01
C ILE A 321 3.85 20.52 -19.37
N GLY A 322 4.76 19.63 -19.79
CA GLY A 322 5.44 19.72 -21.08
C GLY A 322 6.67 20.63 -21.11
N SER A 323 7.05 21.26 -20.00
CA SER A 323 8.31 22.01 -19.94
C SER A 323 9.51 21.08 -19.95
N PRO A 324 10.48 21.25 -20.88
CA PRO A 324 11.71 20.45 -20.92
C PRO A 324 12.66 20.80 -19.76
N PHE A 325 12.40 21.87 -19.02
CA PHE A 325 13.26 22.39 -17.97
C PHE A 325 12.69 22.27 -16.56
N SER A 326 11.66 21.45 -16.36
CA SER A 326 11.09 21.19 -15.03
C SER A 326 12.15 20.68 -14.04
N ILE A 327 12.99 19.74 -14.45
CA ILE A 327 14.06 19.15 -13.61
C ILE A 327 15.09 20.20 -13.18
N PRO A 328 15.78 20.94 -14.07
CA PRO A 328 16.77 21.92 -13.64
C PRO A 328 16.16 23.09 -12.85
N LYS A 329 14.92 23.51 -13.12
CA LYS A 329 14.22 24.51 -12.32
C LYS A 329 13.96 24.01 -10.88
N ALA A 330 13.44 22.80 -10.71
CA ALA A 330 13.23 22.23 -9.39
C ALA A 330 14.55 21.98 -8.64
N ALA A 331 15.61 21.58 -9.35
CA ALA A 331 16.95 21.41 -8.76
C ALA A 331 17.53 22.75 -8.26
N LEU A 332 17.42 23.81 -9.07
CA LEU A 332 17.81 25.17 -8.66
C LEU A 332 16.98 25.67 -7.45
N ALA A 333 15.70 25.35 -7.43
CA ALA A 333 14.85 25.68 -6.25
C ALA A 333 15.41 25.01 -4.99
N LEU A 334 15.70 23.70 -5.03
CA LEU A 334 16.29 22.95 -3.91
C LEU A 334 17.72 23.38 -3.56
N ALA A 335 18.46 23.92 -4.53
CA ALA A 335 19.78 24.50 -4.29
C ALA A 335 19.73 25.87 -3.59
N GLY A 336 18.52 26.40 -3.31
CA GLY A 336 18.32 27.63 -2.57
C GLY A 336 18.10 28.88 -3.41
N PHE A 337 17.80 28.75 -4.72
CA PHE A 337 17.51 29.89 -5.59
C PHE A 337 16.03 30.29 -5.60
N VAL A 338 15.23 29.82 -4.66
CA VAL A 338 13.87 30.32 -4.41
C VAL A 338 13.66 30.56 -2.91
N PRO A 339 12.78 31.50 -2.51
CA PRO A 339 12.60 31.86 -1.10
C PRO A 339 12.23 30.69 -0.17
N ALA A 340 11.49 29.70 -0.67
CA ALA A 340 11.06 28.53 0.11
C ALA A 340 12.23 27.69 0.62
N PHE A 341 13.33 27.58 -0.14
CA PHE A 341 14.49 26.73 0.16
C PHE A 341 15.78 27.52 0.42
N SER A 342 15.73 28.85 0.44
CA SER A 342 16.87 29.72 0.72
C SER A 342 16.94 30.08 2.20
N GLU A 343 18.15 30.04 2.80
CA GLU A 343 18.40 30.55 4.15
C GLU A 343 18.27 32.08 4.21
N THR A 344 18.60 32.76 3.10
CA THR A 344 18.57 34.21 3.00
C THR A 344 17.42 34.67 2.11
N ALA A 345 16.68 35.68 2.56
CA ALA A 345 15.63 36.30 1.75
C ALA A 345 16.20 37.35 0.80
N TYR A 346 15.81 37.27 -0.47
CA TYR A 346 16.16 38.24 -1.50
C TYR A 346 14.91 38.84 -2.13
N PRO A 347 14.93 40.11 -2.55
CA PRO A 347 13.75 40.78 -3.13
C PRO A 347 13.43 40.32 -4.55
N SER A 348 14.43 39.78 -5.29
CA SER A 348 14.28 39.21 -6.64
C SER A 348 15.37 38.18 -6.91
N LEU A 349 15.15 37.33 -7.94
CA LEU A 349 16.15 36.37 -8.42
C LEU A 349 17.42 37.10 -8.91
N GLU A 350 17.27 38.22 -9.61
CA GLU A 350 18.40 39.03 -10.06
C GLU A 350 19.27 39.48 -8.88
N LYS A 351 18.66 39.99 -7.80
CA LYS A 351 19.40 40.40 -6.58
C LYS A 351 20.06 39.23 -5.86
N GLN A 352 19.45 38.06 -5.90
CA GLN A 352 20.09 36.85 -5.39
C GLN A 352 21.31 36.45 -6.23
N LEU A 353 21.21 36.50 -7.58
CA LEU A 353 22.32 36.20 -8.48
C LEU A 353 23.45 37.25 -8.41
N GLU A 354 23.12 38.54 -8.22
CA GLU A 354 24.11 39.57 -7.91
C GLU A 354 24.89 39.23 -6.62
N ALA A 355 24.18 38.85 -5.56
CA ALA A 355 24.81 38.44 -4.30
C ALA A 355 25.59 37.12 -4.42
N PHE A 356 25.14 36.21 -5.27
CA PHE A 356 25.84 34.98 -5.62
C PHE A 356 27.13 35.24 -6.44
N GLY A 357 27.16 36.36 -7.19
CA GLY A 357 28.33 36.86 -7.92
C GLY A 357 28.32 36.59 -9.43
N THR A 358 27.32 35.85 -9.95
CA THR A 358 27.21 35.55 -11.38
C THR A 358 25.80 35.02 -11.71
N GLY A 359 25.41 35.03 -12.98
CA GLY A 359 24.32 34.18 -13.47
C GLY A 359 24.74 32.73 -13.66
N ILE A 360 23.80 31.88 -14.03
CA ILE A 360 24.03 30.44 -14.17
C ILE A 360 23.58 29.95 -15.53
N GLU A 361 24.44 29.27 -16.27
CA GLU A 361 24.05 28.55 -17.49
C GLU A 361 24.14 27.05 -17.24
N ILE A 362 23.02 26.33 -17.44
CA ILE A 362 22.92 24.87 -17.31
C ILE A 362 22.60 24.30 -18.68
N THR A 363 23.45 23.39 -19.17
CA THR A 363 23.21 22.64 -20.40
C THR A 363 23.04 21.16 -20.08
N LEU A 364 21.97 20.58 -20.58
CA LEU A 364 21.60 19.18 -20.39
C LEU A 364 21.84 18.40 -21.71
N LEU A 365 22.30 17.16 -21.56
CA LEU A 365 22.36 16.17 -22.64
C LEU A 365 21.87 14.82 -22.12
N SER A 366 20.83 14.28 -22.75
CA SER A 366 20.41 12.91 -22.57
C SER A 366 20.59 12.14 -23.88
N ALA A 367 21.50 11.18 -23.90
CA ALA A 367 21.69 10.30 -25.05
C ALA A 367 20.70 9.13 -25.08
N ILE A 368 19.72 9.11 -24.17
CA ILE A 368 18.68 8.09 -24.05
C ILE A 368 17.31 8.77 -24.06
N PRO A 369 16.33 8.25 -24.81
CA PRO A 369 14.98 8.80 -24.82
C PRO A 369 14.32 8.82 -23.44
N ALA A 370 13.61 9.90 -23.15
CA ALA A 370 12.74 9.95 -21.95
C ALA A 370 11.70 8.83 -22.02
N GLY A 371 11.37 8.22 -20.87
CA GLY A 371 10.41 7.11 -20.80
C GLY A 371 10.96 5.76 -21.28
N SER A 372 12.28 5.62 -21.42
CA SER A 372 12.96 4.35 -21.78
C SER A 372 12.92 3.27 -20.70
N GLY A 373 12.47 3.58 -19.48
CA GLY A 373 12.49 2.66 -18.34
C GLY A 373 13.84 2.51 -17.64
N LEU A 374 14.85 3.31 -18.03
CA LEU A 374 16.21 3.24 -17.49
C LEU A 374 16.48 4.24 -16.36
N GLY A 375 15.45 4.80 -15.73
CA GLY A 375 15.57 5.79 -14.65
C GLY A 375 16.08 7.17 -15.09
N THR A 376 15.94 7.49 -16.38
CA THR A 376 16.55 8.68 -17.02
C THR A 376 16.21 9.98 -16.31
N SER A 377 14.95 10.18 -15.90
CA SER A 377 14.48 11.43 -15.27
C SER A 377 15.12 11.65 -13.90
N SER A 378 15.04 10.68 -13.01
CA SER A 378 15.56 10.76 -11.65
C SER A 378 17.10 10.83 -11.64
N ILE A 379 17.75 10.09 -12.54
CA ILE A 379 19.21 10.13 -12.65
C ILE A 379 19.69 11.46 -13.24
N LEU A 380 18.97 12.03 -14.21
CA LEU A 380 19.27 13.38 -14.72
C LEU A 380 19.11 14.41 -13.60
N ALA A 381 18.03 14.30 -12.81
CA ALA A 381 17.81 15.17 -11.64
C ALA A 381 18.95 15.08 -10.63
N SER A 382 19.40 13.86 -10.28
CA SER A 382 20.54 13.67 -9.38
C SER A 382 21.86 14.20 -9.96
N THR A 383 22.05 14.10 -11.30
CA THR A 383 23.22 14.65 -11.99
C THR A 383 23.21 16.18 -11.93
N VAL A 384 22.05 16.81 -12.14
CA VAL A 384 21.90 18.28 -12.00
C VAL A 384 22.17 18.71 -10.56
N LEU A 385 21.57 18.02 -9.57
CA LEU A 385 21.77 18.35 -8.14
C LEU A 385 23.22 18.19 -7.71
N GLY A 386 23.91 17.10 -8.12
CA GLY A 386 25.32 16.90 -7.87
C GLY A 386 26.19 17.99 -8.49
N SER A 387 25.91 18.34 -9.75
CA SER A 387 26.63 19.42 -10.44
C SER A 387 26.38 20.79 -9.78
N LEU A 388 25.16 21.05 -9.33
CA LEU A 388 24.83 22.27 -8.57
C LEU A 388 25.49 22.28 -7.20
N SER A 389 25.61 21.11 -6.53
CA SER A 389 26.33 21.01 -5.26
C SER A 389 27.78 21.48 -5.40
N ASP A 390 28.47 21.03 -6.45
CA ASP A 390 29.86 21.44 -6.72
C ASP A 390 29.93 22.90 -7.13
N PHE A 391 29.07 23.34 -8.04
CA PHE A 391 29.04 24.71 -8.57
C PHE A 391 28.71 25.76 -7.49
N CYS A 392 27.79 25.41 -6.59
CA CYS A 392 27.29 26.30 -5.53
C CYS A 392 27.94 26.04 -4.16
N GLY A 393 28.94 25.17 -4.04
CA GLY A 393 29.63 24.87 -2.79
C GLY A 393 28.73 24.35 -1.67
N LEU A 394 27.69 23.54 -2.03
CA LEU A 394 26.68 23.06 -1.07
C LEU A 394 27.16 21.83 -0.28
N MET A 395 28.23 21.19 -0.70
CA MET A 395 28.87 20.06 -0.03
C MET A 395 27.96 18.86 0.21
N TRP A 396 26.97 18.63 -0.68
CA TRP A 396 26.07 17.48 -0.57
C TRP A 396 26.81 16.19 -0.92
N ASP A 397 26.72 15.22 -0.03
CA ASP A 397 27.19 13.86 -0.32
C ASP A 397 26.21 13.10 -1.24
N LYS A 398 26.58 11.90 -1.64
CA LYS A 398 25.74 11.06 -2.53
C LYS A 398 24.37 10.75 -1.94
N ASN A 399 24.28 10.56 -0.64
CA ASN A 399 23.00 10.27 0.03
C ASN A 399 22.11 11.51 0.05
N GLU A 400 22.69 12.70 0.35
CA GLU A 400 21.94 13.96 0.29
C GLU A 400 21.44 14.27 -1.13
N ILE A 401 22.25 14.04 -2.15
CA ILE A 401 21.85 14.19 -3.55
C ILE A 401 20.69 13.26 -3.86
N CYS A 402 20.74 11.99 -3.49
CA CYS A 402 19.66 11.03 -3.73
C CYS A 402 18.38 11.41 -2.97
N ARG A 403 18.48 11.85 -1.73
CA ARG A 403 17.35 12.32 -0.92
C ARG A 403 16.68 13.55 -1.53
N ARG A 404 17.48 14.53 -1.97
CA ARG A 404 16.97 15.72 -2.67
C ARG A 404 16.37 15.38 -4.04
N THR A 405 16.86 14.33 -4.69
CA THR A 405 16.26 13.82 -5.93
C THR A 405 14.85 13.25 -5.67
N LEU A 406 14.67 12.45 -4.62
CA LEU A 406 13.34 11.95 -4.23
C LEU A 406 12.37 13.11 -3.97
N ALA A 407 12.82 14.13 -3.28
CA ALA A 407 12.01 15.33 -3.06
C ALA A 407 11.73 16.14 -4.33
N LEU A 408 12.70 16.24 -5.23
CA LEU A 408 12.51 16.88 -6.53
C LEU A 408 11.40 16.20 -7.32
N GLU A 409 11.34 14.89 -7.32
CA GLU A 409 10.26 14.13 -7.95
C GLU A 409 8.90 14.40 -7.30
N GLN A 410 8.85 14.55 -5.98
CA GLN A 410 7.62 14.96 -5.29
C GLN A 410 7.20 16.39 -5.67
N LEU A 411 8.15 17.32 -5.83
CA LEU A 411 7.88 18.66 -6.34
C LEU A 411 7.32 18.65 -7.75
N LEU A 412 7.81 17.75 -8.61
CA LEU A 412 7.32 17.57 -9.98
C LEU A 412 6.02 16.75 -10.06
N THR A 413 5.49 16.26 -8.94
CA THR A 413 4.31 15.40 -8.88
C THR A 413 4.45 14.08 -9.66
N THR A 414 5.66 13.57 -9.80
CA THR A 414 5.92 12.28 -10.45
C THR A 414 5.82 11.10 -9.50
N GLY A 415 6.11 11.30 -8.21
CA GLY A 415 5.86 10.33 -7.15
C GLY A 415 6.76 9.09 -7.17
N GLY A 416 7.94 9.16 -7.81
CA GLY A 416 8.87 8.03 -7.93
C GLY A 416 9.45 7.53 -6.60
N GLY A 417 10.06 6.34 -6.64
CA GLY A 417 10.83 5.76 -5.55
C GLY A 417 12.28 6.24 -5.51
N TRP A 418 13.09 5.57 -4.69
CA TRP A 418 14.50 5.96 -4.53
C TRP A 418 15.48 5.14 -5.39
N GLN A 419 15.06 4.06 -6.06
CA GLN A 419 15.98 3.15 -6.75
C GLN A 419 16.74 3.81 -7.92
N ASP A 420 16.11 4.74 -8.63
CA ASP A 420 16.65 5.32 -9.85
C ASP A 420 17.89 6.16 -9.56
N GLN A 421 17.77 7.12 -8.66
CA GLN A 421 18.87 8.00 -8.29
C GLN A 421 20.02 7.23 -7.62
N TYR A 422 19.72 6.30 -6.70
CA TYR A 422 20.76 5.45 -6.12
C TYR A 422 21.39 4.51 -7.16
N GLY A 423 20.60 4.07 -8.14
CA GLY A 423 21.06 3.28 -9.29
C GLY A 423 22.08 4.01 -10.14
N GLY A 424 21.84 5.29 -10.43
CA GLY A 424 22.72 6.12 -11.25
C GLY A 424 23.88 6.78 -10.47
N VAL A 425 23.64 7.26 -9.24
CA VAL A 425 24.67 7.91 -8.42
C VAL A 425 25.72 6.93 -7.90
N LEU A 426 25.30 5.69 -7.64
CA LEU A 426 26.19 4.60 -7.19
C LEU A 426 26.44 3.63 -8.33
N GLN A 427 27.69 3.49 -8.75
CA GLN A 427 28.09 2.59 -9.82
C GLN A 427 28.04 1.11 -9.39
N GLY A 428 28.18 0.21 -10.37
CA GLY A 428 28.26 -1.24 -10.16
C GLY A 428 26.90 -1.91 -9.97
N ILE A 429 26.95 -3.14 -9.49
CA ILE A 429 25.77 -3.97 -9.19
C ILE A 429 25.56 -3.93 -7.69
N LYS A 430 24.34 -3.71 -7.26
CA LYS A 430 24.06 -3.52 -5.85
C LYS A 430 22.66 -3.96 -5.44
N LEU A 431 22.56 -4.48 -4.22
CA LEU A 431 21.32 -4.59 -3.47
C LEU A 431 21.18 -3.33 -2.61
N LEU A 432 20.05 -2.67 -2.76
CA LEU A 432 19.63 -1.50 -2.00
C LEU A 432 18.48 -1.90 -1.09
N GLN A 433 18.57 -1.59 0.21
CA GLN A 433 17.53 -1.95 1.17
C GLN A 433 17.23 -0.78 2.11
N THR A 434 15.96 -0.47 2.32
CA THR A 434 15.52 0.48 3.36
C THR A 434 14.73 -0.23 4.45
N GLU A 435 14.79 0.30 5.64
CA GLU A 435 13.83 -0.01 6.70
C GLU A 435 12.56 0.85 6.53
N ALA A 436 11.49 0.47 7.25
CA ALA A 436 10.28 1.28 7.33
C ALA A 436 10.59 2.64 8.00
N GLY A 437 9.94 3.69 7.53
CA GLY A 437 10.09 5.06 8.04
C GLY A 437 10.28 6.11 6.96
N PHE A 438 10.22 7.37 7.33
CA PHE A 438 10.39 8.50 6.39
C PHE A 438 11.85 8.74 6.00
N ALA A 439 12.81 8.27 6.79
CA ALA A 439 14.25 8.34 6.47
C ALA A 439 14.60 7.29 5.41
N GLN A 440 14.25 7.56 4.16
CA GLN A 440 14.47 6.66 3.02
C GLN A 440 15.95 6.73 2.56
N GLN A 441 16.85 6.19 3.37
CA GLN A 441 18.27 6.07 3.06
C GLN A 441 18.65 4.60 2.93
N PRO A 442 18.80 4.06 1.70
CA PRO A 442 19.12 2.66 1.51
C PRO A 442 20.49 2.26 2.06
N LEU A 443 20.53 1.13 2.75
CA LEU A 443 21.76 0.39 2.97
C LEU A 443 22.20 -0.22 1.64
N VAL A 444 23.46 0.01 1.25
CA VAL A 444 24.00 -0.43 -0.03
C VAL A 444 24.91 -1.63 0.17
N ARG A 445 24.60 -2.74 -0.48
CA ARG A 445 25.48 -3.91 -0.58
C ARG A 445 25.89 -4.12 -2.02
N TRP A 446 27.18 -3.87 -2.35
CA TRP A 446 27.72 -4.16 -3.68
C TRP A 446 27.79 -5.67 -3.91
N LEU A 447 27.45 -6.08 -5.12
CA LEU A 447 27.44 -7.47 -5.56
C LEU A 447 28.56 -7.69 -6.59
N PRO A 448 29.05 -8.96 -6.75
CA PRO A 448 30.09 -9.27 -7.73
C PRO A 448 29.66 -8.97 -9.18
N GLU A 449 30.57 -8.49 -10.00
CA GLU A 449 30.32 -8.19 -11.40
C GLU A 449 30.58 -9.39 -12.34
N HIS A 450 30.99 -10.54 -11.80
CA HIS A 450 31.45 -11.69 -12.57
C HIS A 450 30.44 -12.16 -13.63
N LEU A 451 29.15 -12.27 -13.30
CA LEU A 451 28.10 -12.70 -14.24
C LEU A 451 27.94 -11.74 -15.42
N PHE A 452 28.40 -10.49 -15.34
CA PHE A 452 28.21 -9.46 -16.36
C PHE A 452 29.50 -9.13 -17.11
N THR A 453 30.67 -9.40 -16.53
CA THR A 453 31.97 -8.98 -17.09
C THR A 453 32.81 -10.15 -17.59
N HIS A 454 32.62 -11.36 -17.03
CA HIS A 454 33.38 -12.54 -17.44
C HIS A 454 33.03 -12.94 -18.90
N PRO A 455 34.02 -13.24 -19.77
CA PRO A 455 33.78 -13.54 -21.18
C PRO A 455 32.76 -14.65 -21.45
N GLU A 456 32.67 -15.66 -20.56
CA GLU A 456 31.71 -16.78 -20.66
C GLU A 456 30.25 -16.32 -20.62
N TYR A 457 29.94 -15.27 -19.81
CA TYR A 457 28.58 -14.81 -19.54
C TYR A 457 28.26 -13.47 -20.22
N ARG A 458 29.25 -12.61 -20.39
CA ARG A 458 29.07 -11.24 -20.93
C ARG A 458 28.28 -11.23 -22.24
N ASP A 459 28.60 -12.14 -23.15
CA ASP A 459 27.99 -12.19 -24.48
C ASP A 459 26.60 -12.89 -24.47
N CYS A 460 26.15 -13.36 -23.31
CA CYS A 460 24.80 -13.90 -23.10
C CYS A 460 23.76 -12.83 -22.71
N HIS A 461 24.19 -11.59 -22.46
CA HIS A 461 23.31 -10.48 -22.11
C HIS A 461 22.95 -9.65 -23.34
N LEU A 462 21.66 -9.36 -23.51
CA LEU A 462 21.16 -8.51 -24.57
C LEU A 462 20.20 -7.48 -23.97
N LEU A 463 20.51 -6.19 -24.13
CA LEU A 463 19.58 -5.11 -23.85
C LEU A 463 18.95 -4.65 -25.17
N TYR A 464 17.65 -4.88 -25.30
CA TYR A 464 16.90 -4.51 -26.51
C TYR A 464 15.95 -3.35 -26.21
N TYR A 465 16.09 -2.25 -26.97
CA TYR A 465 15.17 -1.13 -26.88
C TYR A 465 13.98 -1.35 -27.81
N THR A 466 12.77 -1.43 -27.21
CA THR A 466 11.53 -1.73 -27.95
C THR A 466 10.99 -0.55 -28.77
N GLY A 467 11.51 0.66 -28.58
CA GLY A 467 10.99 1.88 -29.19
C GLY A 467 9.69 2.39 -28.56
N ILE A 468 9.17 1.71 -27.56
CA ILE A 468 7.95 2.10 -26.86
C ILE A 468 8.32 2.98 -25.67
N THR A 469 7.83 4.23 -25.68
CA THR A 469 7.93 5.13 -24.54
C THR A 469 6.59 5.11 -23.80
N ARG A 470 6.61 4.77 -22.51
CA ARG A 470 5.41 4.79 -21.67
C ARG A 470 5.36 6.07 -20.84
N THR A 471 4.15 6.60 -20.68
CA THR A 471 3.91 7.66 -19.69
C THR A 471 3.87 6.99 -18.30
N ALA A 472 5.01 6.96 -17.61
CA ALA A 472 5.16 6.33 -16.29
C ALA A 472 4.13 6.84 -15.25
N LYS A 473 3.69 8.09 -15.38
CA LYS A 473 2.81 8.78 -14.42
C LYS A 473 1.46 8.06 -14.20
N GLY A 474 0.85 7.49 -15.23
CA GLY A 474 -0.44 6.80 -15.10
C GLY A 474 -0.34 5.49 -14.32
N ILE A 475 0.63 4.65 -14.68
CA ILE A 475 0.88 3.34 -14.04
C ILE A 475 1.31 3.54 -12.59
N LEU A 476 2.22 4.48 -12.35
CA LEU A 476 2.68 4.82 -11.00
C LEU A 476 1.51 5.25 -10.09
N ALA A 477 0.62 6.11 -10.60
CA ALA A 477 -0.54 6.56 -9.83
C ALA A 477 -1.48 5.40 -9.48
N GLU A 478 -1.67 4.43 -10.36
CA GLU A 478 -2.50 3.24 -10.12
C GLU A 478 -1.92 2.36 -9.00
N ILE A 479 -0.63 2.06 -9.07
CA ILE A 479 0.08 1.27 -8.06
C ILE A 479 0.04 1.98 -6.70
N VAL A 480 0.30 3.28 -6.66
CA VAL A 480 0.25 4.07 -5.41
C VAL A 480 -1.17 4.13 -4.84
N ARG A 481 -2.22 4.21 -5.68
CA ARG A 481 -3.62 4.09 -5.22
C ARG A 481 -3.88 2.75 -4.53
N SER A 482 -3.41 1.65 -5.11
CA SER A 482 -3.56 0.32 -4.53
C SER A 482 -2.86 0.20 -3.18
N MET A 483 -1.68 0.82 -3.03
CA MET A 483 -0.97 0.93 -1.76
C MET A 483 -1.76 1.77 -0.73
N PHE A 484 -2.32 2.92 -1.14
CA PHE A 484 -3.16 3.76 -0.27
C PHE A 484 -4.45 3.06 0.18
N LEU A 485 -4.93 2.10 -0.59
CA LEU A 485 -6.11 1.30 -0.27
C LEU A 485 -5.79 0.00 0.47
N ASN A 486 -4.54 -0.24 0.84
CA ASN A 486 -4.09 -1.49 1.47
C ASN A 486 -4.57 -2.74 0.71
N SER A 487 -4.59 -2.69 -0.63
CA SER A 487 -5.02 -3.83 -1.42
C SER A 487 -4.15 -5.05 -1.10
N SER A 488 -4.75 -6.07 -0.52
CA SER A 488 -4.06 -7.29 -0.08
C SER A 488 -3.36 -8.00 -1.24
N LEU A 489 -3.97 -7.97 -2.43
CA LEU A 489 -3.39 -8.52 -3.65
C LEU A 489 -2.09 -7.78 -4.02
N HIS A 490 -2.12 -6.45 -4.11
CA HIS A 490 -0.95 -5.66 -4.53
C HIS A 490 0.14 -5.64 -3.47
N LEU A 491 -0.22 -5.56 -2.19
CA LEU A 491 0.76 -5.63 -1.09
C LEU A 491 1.43 -7.01 -1.03
N GLY A 492 0.69 -8.09 -1.26
CA GLY A 492 1.24 -9.44 -1.35
C GLY A 492 2.25 -9.58 -2.50
N LEU A 493 1.95 -9.02 -3.68
CA LEU A 493 2.87 -8.99 -4.81
C LEU A 493 4.15 -8.20 -4.50
N LEU A 494 4.05 -7.07 -3.80
CA LEU A 494 5.22 -6.28 -3.40
C LEU A 494 6.10 -7.03 -2.38
N GLU A 495 5.51 -7.79 -1.45
CA GLU A 495 6.28 -8.67 -0.55
C GLU A 495 7.00 -9.79 -1.33
N GLU A 496 6.35 -10.40 -2.31
CA GLU A 496 7.00 -11.38 -3.19
C GLU A 496 8.13 -10.75 -4.00
N MET A 497 7.96 -9.53 -4.53
CA MET A 497 9.01 -8.81 -5.24
C MET A 497 10.19 -8.47 -4.34
N LYS A 498 9.94 -8.13 -3.08
CA LYS A 498 10.97 -7.86 -2.07
C LYS A 498 11.78 -9.12 -1.74
N ALA A 499 11.12 -10.27 -1.55
CA ALA A 499 11.79 -11.56 -1.36
C ALA A 499 12.58 -11.95 -2.62
N HIS A 500 12.01 -11.75 -3.80
CA HIS A 500 12.65 -12.02 -5.08
C HIS A 500 13.95 -11.21 -5.29
N ALA A 501 14.01 -9.96 -4.79
CA ALA A 501 15.25 -9.17 -4.83
C ALA A 501 16.39 -9.81 -4.02
N LEU A 502 16.05 -10.46 -2.89
CA LEU A 502 17.05 -11.19 -2.09
C LEU A 502 17.55 -12.45 -2.81
N ASP A 503 16.64 -13.21 -3.42
CA ASP A 503 17.00 -14.39 -4.22
C ASP A 503 17.91 -13.99 -5.40
N MET A 504 17.60 -12.90 -6.08
CA MET A 504 18.41 -12.33 -7.16
C MET A 504 19.82 -11.93 -6.67
N ALA A 505 19.90 -11.24 -5.54
CA ALA A 505 21.19 -10.85 -4.95
C ALA A 505 22.01 -12.10 -4.58
N GLU A 506 21.39 -13.15 -4.06
CA GLU A 506 22.06 -14.40 -3.72
C GLU A 506 22.60 -15.12 -4.95
N ALA A 507 21.79 -15.23 -6.02
CA ALA A 507 22.22 -15.84 -7.29
C ALA A 507 23.43 -15.12 -7.90
N ILE A 508 23.42 -13.77 -7.89
CA ILE A 508 24.56 -12.95 -8.34
C ILE A 508 25.78 -13.19 -7.46
N GLN A 509 25.61 -13.19 -6.13
CA GLN A 509 26.70 -13.39 -5.18
C GLN A 509 27.38 -14.76 -5.29
N ARG A 510 26.60 -15.79 -5.64
CA ARG A 510 27.09 -17.17 -5.88
C ARG A 510 27.63 -17.40 -7.28
N ASN A 511 27.53 -16.42 -8.17
CA ASN A 511 27.85 -16.55 -9.59
C ASN A 511 27.02 -17.65 -10.28
N ASP A 512 25.77 -17.86 -9.84
CA ASP A 512 24.87 -18.87 -10.42
C ASP A 512 24.10 -18.26 -11.60
N PHE A 513 24.69 -18.41 -12.80
CA PHE A 513 24.12 -17.86 -14.04
C PHE A 513 22.76 -18.48 -14.39
N LYS A 514 22.55 -19.78 -14.10
CA LYS A 514 21.30 -20.46 -14.39
C LYS A 514 20.15 -19.93 -13.52
N SER A 515 20.37 -19.86 -12.22
CA SER A 515 19.39 -19.27 -11.29
C SER A 515 19.13 -17.80 -11.61
N PHE A 516 20.18 -17.03 -11.91
CA PHE A 516 20.06 -15.64 -12.35
C PHE A 516 19.11 -15.51 -13.56
N GLY A 517 19.30 -16.28 -14.64
CA GLY A 517 18.43 -16.26 -15.82
C GLY A 517 16.98 -16.62 -15.52
N THR A 518 16.75 -17.61 -14.63
CA THR A 518 15.40 -17.99 -14.17
C THR A 518 14.73 -16.84 -13.41
N LEU A 519 15.49 -16.17 -12.53
CA LEU A 519 14.98 -15.06 -11.73
C LEU A 519 14.68 -13.81 -12.58
N VAL A 520 15.45 -13.53 -13.64
CA VAL A 520 15.12 -12.47 -14.61
C VAL A 520 13.75 -12.73 -15.26
N GLY A 521 13.46 -14.00 -15.63
CA GLY A 521 12.14 -14.39 -16.13
C GLY A 521 11.03 -14.19 -15.10
N LYS A 522 11.30 -14.49 -13.82
CA LYS A 522 10.34 -14.25 -12.72
C LYS A 522 10.07 -12.76 -12.50
N THR A 523 11.09 -11.90 -12.59
CA THR A 523 10.93 -10.43 -12.53
C THR A 523 9.91 -9.96 -13.58
N TRP A 524 10.02 -10.45 -14.81
CA TRP A 524 9.09 -10.11 -15.89
C TRP A 524 7.64 -10.49 -15.54
N ILE A 525 7.43 -11.69 -15.00
CA ILE A 525 6.10 -12.17 -14.59
C ILE A 525 5.54 -11.28 -13.47
N CYS A 526 6.33 -10.98 -12.43
CA CYS A 526 5.90 -10.11 -11.34
C CYS A 526 5.48 -8.71 -11.85
N LEU A 527 6.25 -8.15 -12.78
CA LEU A 527 5.93 -6.82 -13.37
C LEU A 527 4.63 -6.85 -14.20
N LEU A 528 4.32 -7.96 -14.88
CA LEU A 528 3.05 -8.09 -15.61
C LEU A 528 1.84 -8.06 -14.66
N TYR A 529 1.94 -8.68 -13.49
CA TYR A 529 0.85 -8.71 -12.51
C TYR A 529 0.69 -7.39 -11.71
N THR A 530 1.76 -6.60 -11.58
CA THR A 530 1.69 -5.31 -10.87
C THR A 530 1.25 -4.15 -11.77
N SER A 531 1.40 -4.28 -13.08
CA SER A 531 1.21 -3.17 -14.02
C SER A 531 0.00 -3.34 -14.91
N ASP A 532 -1.00 -4.11 -14.62
CA ASP A 532 -2.19 -4.30 -15.48
C ASP A 532 -1.87 -4.04 -16.97
N ALA A 533 -0.97 -4.86 -17.49
CA ALA A 533 -0.41 -4.68 -18.82
C ALA A 533 -1.33 -5.23 -19.91
#